data_c54ce2f6343fe1a269fa03f4424b7336
#
_entry.id   c54ce2f6343fe1a269fa03f4424b7336
#
_cell.length_a   1.000
_cell.length_b   1.000
_cell.length_c   1.000
_cell.angle_alpha   90.00
_cell.angle_beta   90.00
_cell.angle_gamma   90.00
#
_symmetry.space_group_name_H-M   'P 1'
#
loop_
_entity.id
_entity.type
_entity.pdbx_description
1 polymer ?
#
loop_
_entity_poly.entity_id
_entity_poly.type
_entity_poly.pdbx_seq_one_letter_code
_entity_poly.pdbx_strand_id
1 'polypeptide(L)'
;MSLLDKLRELGISENLIKEIEKFRSQYPVDKEYESRIPVPTQFYYGSDVWEQAITAVLCGENLLLVGEKATGKNLFAENLAGVFNRPRWDVSFHVNMDAASLIGTDTFCAGEVTFRPGPVYTAAKTGEIGRASCRER
;
A
#
# COMPACT_ATOMS: atom_id res chain seq x y z
N MET A 1 -14.44 16.28 -1.36
CA MET A 1 -15.07 14.95 -1.15
C MET A 1 -13.99 13.98 -0.76
N SER A 2 -14.10 13.37 0.42
CA SER A 2 -13.09 12.45 0.92
C SER A 2 -13.15 11.10 0.18
N LEU A 3 -12.08 10.28 0.26
CA LEU A 3 -12.10 8.93 -0.31
C LEU A 3 -13.19 8.06 0.35
N LEU A 4 -13.46 8.27 1.64
CA LEU A 4 -14.50 7.54 2.34
C LEU A 4 -15.91 7.92 1.86
N ASP A 5 -16.13 9.19 1.49
CA ASP A 5 -17.42 9.62 0.92
C ASP A 5 -17.66 8.95 -0.44
N LYS A 6 -16.62 8.83 -1.25
CA LYS A 6 -16.70 8.09 -2.53
C LYS A 6 -17.02 6.61 -2.33
N LEU A 7 -16.50 5.97 -1.28
CA LEU A 7 -16.85 4.59 -0.94
C LEU A 7 -18.33 4.48 -0.52
N ARG A 8 -18.86 5.45 0.23
CA ARG A 8 -20.29 5.51 0.58
C ARG A 8 -21.16 5.64 -0.67
N GLU A 9 -20.79 6.52 -1.60
CA GLU A 9 -21.51 6.68 -2.87
C GLU A 9 -21.45 5.41 -3.72
N LEU A 10 -20.37 4.63 -3.64
CA LEU A 10 -20.21 3.35 -4.32
C LEU A 10 -21.06 2.23 -3.68
N GLY A 11 -21.66 2.47 -2.51
CA GLY A 11 -22.51 1.52 -1.81
C GLY A 11 -21.75 0.57 -0.87
N ILE A 12 -20.51 0.89 -0.53
CA ILE A 12 -19.73 0.10 0.44
C ILE A 12 -20.40 0.22 1.83
N SER A 13 -20.52 -0.90 2.51
CA SER A 13 -21.21 -1.01 3.80
C SER A 13 -20.61 -0.04 4.83
N GLU A 14 -21.49 0.66 5.57
CA GLU A 14 -21.10 1.61 6.60
C GLU A 14 -20.30 0.95 7.73
N ASN A 15 -20.49 -0.34 7.97
CA ASN A 15 -19.72 -1.09 8.94
C ASN A 15 -18.24 -1.19 8.52
N LEU A 16 -17.96 -1.47 7.25
CA LEU A 16 -16.58 -1.49 6.74
C LEU A 16 -15.94 -0.11 6.81
N ILE A 17 -16.68 0.95 6.53
CA ILE A 17 -16.18 2.32 6.62
C ILE A 17 -15.80 2.67 8.07
N LYS A 18 -16.63 2.31 9.04
CA LYS A 18 -16.32 2.49 10.47
C LYS A 18 -15.06 1.71 10.90
N GLU A 19 -14.88 0.49 10.40
CA GLU A 19 -13.67 -0.29 10.70
C GLU A 19 -12.42 0.35 10.06
N ILE A 20 -12.53 0.96 8.89
CA ILE A 20 -11.44 1.75 8.29
C ILE A 20 -11.11 2.97 9.17
N GLU A 21 -12.10 3.71 9.63
CA GLU A 21 -11.91 4.87 10.51
C GLU A 21 -11.25 4.46 11.84
N LYS A 22 -11.69 3.35 12.41
CA LYS A 22 -11.08 2.76 13.60
C LYS A 22 -9.62 2.35 13.36
N PHE A 23 -9.35 1.69 12.22
CA PHE A 23 -8.00 1.33 11.82
C PHE A 23 -7.09 2.55 11.71
N ARG A 24 -7.53 3.63 11.05
CA ARG A 24 -6.78 4.88 10.95
C ARG A 24 -6.44 5.49 12.33
N SER A 25 -7.38 5.38 13.28
CA SER A 25 -7.18 5.89 14.65
C SER A 25 -6.23 5.02 15.46
N GLN A 26 -6.28 3.72 15.27
CA GLN A 26 -5.40 2.76 15.98
C GLN A 26 -3.95 2.80 15.48
N TYR A 27 -3.77 3.11 14.20
CA TYR A 27 -2.45 3.11 13.54
C TYR A 27 -2.13 4.48 12.95
N PRO A 28 -1.80 5.48 13.78
CA PRO A 28 -1.39 6.79 13.29
C PRO A 28 -0.11 6.66 12.45
N VAL A 29 0.07 7.56 11.50
CA VAL A 29 1.25 7.61 10.65
C VAL A 29 2.26 8.58 11.25
N ASP A 30 3.54 8.20 11.25
CA ASP A 30 4.61 9.10 11.65
C ASP A 30 4.73 10.27 10.66
N LYS A 31 4.96 11.47 11.20
CA LYS A 31 5.06 12.71 10.40
C LYS A 31 6.08 12.62 9.26
N GLU A 32 7.13 11.84 9.45
CA GLU A 32 8.17 11.60 8.46
C GLU A 32 7.61 10.96 7.17
N TYR A 33 6.59 10.11 7.30
CA TYR A 33 6.01 9.34 6.20
C TYR A 33 4.68 9.88 5.67
N GLU A 34 4.13 10.94 6.26
CA GLU A 34 2.86 11.54 5.81
C GLU A 34 2.89 11.94 4.33
N SER A 35 4.02 12.44 3.85
CA SER A 35 4.21 12.83 2.44
C SER A 35 4.12 11.65 1.45
N ARG A 36 4.23 10.42 1.95
CA ARG A 36 4.10 9.19 1.15
C ARG A 36 2.69 8.64 1.07
N ILE A 37 1.75 9.23 1.82
CA ILE A 37 0.34 8.87 1.72
C ILE A 37 -0.17 9.35 0.37
N PRO A 38 -0.65 8.46 -0.51
CA PRO A 38 -1.10 8.89 -1.82
C PRO A 38 -2.40 9.69 -1.73
N VAL A 39 -2.46 10.76 -2.53
CA VAL A 39 -3.69 11.52 -2.79
C VAL A 39 -4.12 11.23 -4.22
N PRO A 40 -4.93 10.19 -4.46
CA PRO A 40 -5.28 9.77 -5.80
C PRO A 40 -6.05 10.87 -6.53
N THR A 41 -5.65 11.16 -7.76
CA THR A 41 -6.36 12.11 -8.65
C THR A 41 -7.61 11.49 -9.26
N GLN A 42 -7.64 10.16 -9.37
CA GLN A 42 -8.76 9.40 -9.89
C GLN A 42 -9.19 8.34 -8.88
N PHE A 43 -10.48 8.03 -8.87
CA PHE A 43 -11.04 7.00 -8.02
C PHE A 43 -11.35 5.74 -8.81
N TYR A 44 -11.14 4.57 -8.20
CA TYR A 44 -11.47 3.29 -8.80
C TYR A 44 -12.91 2.88 -8.44
N TYR A 45 -13.74 2.59 -9.45
CA TYR A 45 -15.19 2.37 -9.30
C TYR A 45 -15.60 0.88 -9.36
N GLY A 46 -14.90 0.00 -8.69
CA GLY A 46 -15.26 -1.44 -8.63
C GLY A 46 -15.71 -1.86 -7.23
N SER A 47 -17.02 -1.82 -6.91
CA SER A 47 -17.54 -2.10 -5.57
C SER A 47 -17.12 -3.46 -5.02
N ASP A 48 -17.25 -4.53 -5.83
CA ASP A 48 -16.91 -5.89 -5.40
C ASP A 48 -15.43 -6.04 -5.03
N VAL A 49 -14.56 -5.37 -5.80
CA VAL A 49 -13.11 -5.35 -5.54
C VAL A 49 -12.81 -4.61 -4.24
N TRP A 50 -13.52 -3.51 -3.99
CA TRP A 50 -13.37 -2.74 -2.76
C TRP A 50 -13.74 -3.52 -1.51
N GLU A 51 -14.90 -4.17 -1.49
CA GLU A 51 -15.35 -4.95 -0.32
C GLU A 51 -14.37 -6.07 0.02
N GLN A 52 -13.93 -6.82 -0.99
CA GLN A 52 -12.95 -7.88 -0.82
C GLN A 52 -11.60 -7.35 -0.30
N ALA A 53 -11.09 -6.28 -0.90
CA ALA A 53 -9.80 -5.72 -0.53
C ALA A 53 -9.82 -5.09 0.88
N ILE A 54 -10.85 -4.33 1.22
CA ILE A 54 -11.00 -3.74 2.55
C ILE A 54 -11.07 -4.84 3.60
N THR A 55 -11.88 -5.86 3.37
CA THR A 55 -12.01 -6.99 4.29
C THR A 55 -10.68 -7.71 4.48
N ALA A 56 -9.96 -8.02 3.42
CA ALA A 56 -8.67 -8.68 3.49
C ALA A 56 -7.63 -7.84 4.27
N VAL A 57 -7.53 -6.54 3.99
CA VAL A 57 -6.60 -5.65 4.71
C VAL A 57 -6.95 -5.55 6.20
N LEU A 58 -8.22 -5.44 6.54
CA LEU A 58 -8.67 -5.41 7.95
C LEU A 58 -8.39 -6.73 8.69
N CYS A 59 -8.39 -7.85 7.97
CA CYS A 59 -7.99 -9.16 8.49
C CYS A 59 -6.47 -9.36 8.53
N GLY A 60 -5.68 -8.43 8.05
CA GLY A 60 -4.21 -8.54 7.99
C GLY A 60 -3.69 -9.42 6.85
N GLU A 61 -4.51 -9.67 5.84
CA GLU A 61 -4.15 -10.51 4.70
C GLU A 61 -3.47 -9.73 3.57
N ASN A 62 -2.61 -10.42 2.82
CA ASN A 62 -1.98 -9.87 1.64
C ASN A 62 -2.91 -9.94 0.42
N LEU A 63 -2.84 -8.94 -0.44
CA LEU A 63 -3.65 -8.87 -1.66
C LEU A 63 -2.82 -9.20 -2.90
N LEU A 64 -3.35 -10.08 -3.75
CA LEU A 64 -2.85 -10.33 -5.09
C LEU A 64 -3.85 -9.80 -6.12
N LEU A 65 -3.51 -8.69 -6.78
CA LEU A 65 -4.32 -8.09 -7.84
C LEU A 65 -3.96 -8.70 -9.20
N VAL A 66 -4.85 -9.49 -9.75
CA VAL A 66 -4.68 -10.14 -11.06
C VAL A 66 -5.64 -9.51 -12.08
N GLY A 67 -5.18 -9.33 -13.29
CA GLY A 67 -5.98 -8.75 -14.38
C GLY A 67 -5.11 -8.31 -15.56
N GLU A 68 -5.71 -8.04 -16.69
CA GLU A 68 -5.04 -7.57 -17.90
C GLU A 68 -4.29 -6.24 -17.70
N LYS A 69 -3.43 -5.88 -18.65
CA LYS A 69 -2.78 -4.58 -18.68
C LYS A 69 -3.82 -3.45 -18.69
N ALA A 70 -3.48 -2.34 -18.05
CA ALA A 70 -4.31 -1.12 -18.03
C ALA A 70 -5.70 -1.26 -17.38
N THR A 71 -5.97 -2.29 -16.59
CA THR A 71 -7.25 -2.46 -15.85
C THR A 71 -7.34 -1.65 -14.55
N GLY A 72 -6.38 -0.76 -14.30
CA GLY A 72 -6.42 0.11 -13.12
C GLY A 72 -5.87 -0.50 -11.82
N LYS A 73 -5.16 -1.64 -11.86
CA LYS A 73 -4.56 -2.28 -10.66
C LYS A 73 -3.69 -1.31 -9.85
N ASN A 74 -2.87 -0.51 -10.52
CA ASN A 74 -2.02 0.47 -9.88
C ASN A 74 -2.83 1.59 -9.23
N LEU A 75 -3.84 2.09 -9.94
CA LEU A 75 -4.77 3.10 -9.43
C LEU A 75 -5.52 2.57 -8.21
N PHE A 76 -5.98 1.32 -8.26
CA PHE A 76 -6.66 0.69 -7.13
C PHE A 76 -5.76 0.59 -5.90
N ALA A 77 -4.52 0.11 -6.05
CA ALA A 77 -3.56 0.03 -4.95
C ALA A 77 -3.24 1.41 -4.33
N GLU A 78 -3.17 2.45 -5.16
CA GLU A 78 -2.98 3.83 -4.73
C GLU A 78 -4.19 4.33 -3.94
N ASN A 79 -5.40 4.10 -4.44
CA ASN A 79 -6.64 4.44 -3.75
C ASN A 79 -6.76 3.68 -2.42
N LEU A 80 -6.41 2.40 -2.39
CA LEU A 80 -6.46 1.57 -1.18
C LEU A 80 -5.53 2.13 -0.09
N ALA A 81 -4.29 2.49 -0.44
CA ALA A 81 -3.37 3.12 0.50
C ALA A 81 -3.91 4.46 1.03
N GLY A 82 -4.51 5.28 0.17
CA GLY A 82 -5.18 6.53 0.57
C GLY A 82 -6.39 6.30 1.45
N VAL A 83 -7.22 5.29 1.17
CA VAL A 83 -8.38 4.91 1.99
C VAL A 83 -7.97 4.47 3.39
N PHE A 84 -6.90 3.74 3.55
CA PHE A 84 -6.37 3.36 4.86
C PHE A 84 -5.45 4.42 5.49
N ASN A 85 -5.22 5.54 4.79
CA ASN A 85 -4.31 6.61 5.21
C ASN A 85 -2.92 6.07 5.54
N ARG A 86 -2.37 5.22 4.65
CA ARG A 86 -1.07 4.58 4.85
C ARG A 86 -0.05 5.03 3.81
N PRO A 87 1.19 5.26 4.21
CA PRO A 87 2.29 5.47 3.29
C PRO A 87 2.46 4.30 2.33
N ARG A 88 2.92 4.58 1.11
CA ARG A 88 3.10 3.57 0.08
C ARG A 88 4.56 3.43 -0.31
N TRP A 89 4.99 2.18 -0.42
CA TRP A 89 6.31 1.78 -0.91
C TRP A 89 6.14 0.94 -2.17
N ASP A 90 6.71 1.41 -3.28
CA ASP A 90 6.61 0.75 -4.58
C ASP A 90 7.88 -0.03 -4.89
N VAL A 91 7.70 -1.29 -5.29
CA VAL A 91 8.76 -2.17 -5.74
C VAL A 91 8.41 -2.70 -7.12
N SER A 92 9.29 -2.48 -8.10
CA SER A 92 9.16 -3.06 -9.44
C SER A 92 10.07 -4.28 -9.54
N PHE A 93 9.47 -5.48 -9.65
CA PHE A 93 10.22 -6.70 -9.83
C PHE A 93 10.77 -6.83 -11.26
N HIS A 94 12.00 -7.25 -11.36
CA HIS A 94 12.68 -7.60 -12.62
C HIS A 94 13.60 -8.81 -12.42
N VAL A 95 14.05 -9.41 -13.51
CA VAL A 95 14.78 -10.70 -13.53
C VAL A 95 16.03 -10.71 -12.66
N ASN A 96 16.71 -9.58 -12.51
CA ASN A 96 17.97 -9.45 -11.76
C ASN A 96 17.77 -8.96 -10.32
N MET A 97 16.54 -9.03 -9.79
CA MET A 97 16.25 -8.60 -8.43
C MET A 97 16.59 -9.69 -7.43
N ASP A 98 17.31 -9.32 -6.40
CA ASP A 98 17.72 -10.21 -5.31
C ASP A 98 17.06 -9.81 -3.97
N ALA A 99 17.23 -10.65 -2.97
CA ALA A 99 16.71 -10.39 -1.63
C ALA A 99 17.33 -9.13 -1.00
N ALA A 100 18.59 -8.83 -1.33
CA ALA A 100 19.28 -7.65 -0.83
C ALA A 100 18.62 -6.35 -1.31
N SER A 101 18.16 -6.32 -2.56
CA SER A 101 17.42 -5.16 -3.11
C SER A 101 16.07 -4.92 -2.42
N LEU A 102 15.44 -5.96 -1.88
CA LEU A 102 14.14 -5.90 -1.24
C LEU A 102 14.23 -5.64 0.27
N ILE A 103 15.08 -6.39 0.94
CA ILE A 103 15.20 -6.37 2.40
C ILE A 103 16.20 -5.31 2.84
N GLY A 104 17.33 -5.22 2.17
CA GLY A 104 18.43 -4.30 2.48
C GLY A 104 19.78 -4.98 2.44
N THR A 105 20.82 -4.17 2.48
CA THR A 105 22.22 -4.61 2.43
C THR A 105 23.01 -3.93 3.54
N ASP A 106 24.02 -4.65 4.02
CA ASP A 106 25.06 -4.03 4.83
C ASP A 106 26.00 -3.23 3.93
N THR A 107 26.20 -1.98 4.28
CA THR A 107 27.13 -1.08 3.60
C THR A 107 28.24 -0.65 4.54
N PHE A 108 29.49 -0.67 4.04
CA PHE A 108 30.63 -0.18 4.79
C PHE A 108 30.79 1.32 4.51
N CYS A 109 30.59 2.14 5.53
CA CYS A 109 30.72 3.58 5.42
C CYS A 109 31.50 4.14 6.63
N ALA A 110 32.49 4.97 6.37
CA ALA A 110 33.29 5.64 7.41
C ALA A 110 33.90 4.73 8.48
N GLY A 111 34.27 3.48 8.11
CA GLY A 111 34.87 2.51 9.03
C GLY A 111 33.89 1.64 9.80
N GLU A 112 32.59 1.81 9.60
CA GLU A 112 31.54 1.02 10.24
C GLU A 112 30.64 0.32 9.22
N VAL A 113 30.14 -0.84 9.61
CA VAL A 113 29.12 -1.57 8.82
C VAL A 113 27.75 -1.07 9.25
N THR A 114 27.02 -0.47 8.32
CA THR A 114 25.67 0.03 8.54
C THR A 114 24.67 -0.70 7.65
N PHE A 115 23.54 -1.12 8.23
CA PHE A 115 22.46 -1.74 7.47
C PHE A 115 21.67 -0.65 6.73
N ARG A 116 21.62 -0.76 5.40
CA ARG A 116 20.79 0.08 4.55
C ARG A 116 19.47 -0.65 4.25
N PRO A 117 18.35 -0.23 4.83
CA PRO A 117 17.08 -0.92 4.66
C PRO A 117 16.54 -0.81 3.23
N GLY A 118 15.99 -1.91 2.74
CA GLY A 118 15.26 -1.95 1.48
C GLY A 118 13.77 -1.57 1.65
N PRO A 119 13.04 -1.39 0.54
CA PRO A 119 11.65 -0.92 0.57
C PRO A 119 10.69 -1.90 1.26
N VAL A 120 10.89 -3.20 1.11
CA VAL A 120 10.06 -4.23 1.77
C VAL A 120 10.29 -4.25 3.28
N TYR A 121 11.55 -4.18 3.71
CA TYR A 121 11.90 -4.09 5.12
C TYR A 121 11.27 -2.86 5.78
N THR A 122 11.39 -1.70 5.11
CA THR A 122 10.83 -0.44 5.64
C THR A 122 9.32 -0.51 5.75
N ALA A 123 8.63 -0.98 4.70
CA ALA A 123 7.18 -1.15 4.71
C ALA A 123 6.72 -2.11 5.82
N ALA A 124 7.42 -3.24 6.01
CA ALA A 124 7.08 -4.21 7.04
C ALA A 124 7.33 -3.68 8.46
N LYS A 125 8.43 -2.94 8.66
CA LYS A 125 8.79 -2.38 9.97
C LYS A 125 7.81 -1.30 10.44
N THR A 126 7.33 -0.48 9.52
CA THR A 126 6.44 0.65 9.81
C THR A 126 4.96 0.30 9.69
N GLY A 127 4.62 -0.94 9.30
CA GLY A 127 3.25 -1.39 9.11
C GLY A 127 2.53 -0.69 7.96
N GLU A 128 3.25 -0.38 6.90
CA GLU A 128 2.79 0.37 5.73
C GLU A 128 2.41 -0.54 4.57
N ILE A 129 1.78 0.03 3.53
CA ILE A 129 1.42 -0.73 2.34
C ILE A 129 2.62 -0.82 1.39
N GLY A 130 3.21 -2.01 1.31
CA GLY A 130 4.18 -2.36 0.28
C GLY A 130 3.48 -2.81 -0.99
N ARG A 131 3.71 -2.13 -2.12
CA ARG A 131 3.21 -2.54 -3.42
C ARG A 131 4.32 -3.12 -4.27
N ALA A 132 4.16 -4.37 -4.69
CA ALA A 132 5.05 -5.04 -5.63
C ALA A 132 4.39 -5.14 -7.01
N SER A 133 5.08 -4.80 -8.07
CA SER A 133 4.61 -4.97 -9.44
C SER A 133 5.64 -5.71 -10.29
N CYS A 134 5.19 -6.74 -11.02
CA CYS A 134 6.01 -7.37 -12.05
C CYS A 134 5.84 -6.59 -13.35
N ARG A 135 6.93 -6.11 -13.92
CA ARG A 135 6.98 -5.66 -15.31
C ARG A 135 7.39 -6.85 -16.16
N GLU A 136 6.43 -7.45 -16.82
CA GLU A 136 6.73 -8.29 -17.99
C GLU A 136 7.20 -7.36 -19.11
N ARG A 137 8.36 -7.69 -19.68
CA ARG A 137 8.86 -7.03 -20.89
C ARG A 137 8.20 -7.64 -22.12
#